data_8ce465b70f28d6c67c2ec0b22f0f15e1
#
_entry.id   8ce465b70f28d6c67c2ec0b22f0f15e1
#
_cell.length_a   1.000
_cell.length_b   1.000
_cell.length_c   1.000
_cell.angle_alpha   90.00
_cell.angle_beta   90.00
_cell.angle_gamma   90.00
#
_symmetry.space_group_name_H-M   'P 1'
#
loop_
_entity.id
_entity.type
_entity.pdbx_description
1 polymer ?
#
loop_
_entity_poly.entity_id
_entity_poly.type
_entity_poly.pdbx_seq_one_letter_code
_entity_poly.pdbx_strand_id
1 'polypeptide(L)'
;TAGSVGLDVIHQKHAKCGVLYPLMTLSKEDVIDYQQMPLLIEGSEGSVLLITQLAESISQRVAYFDSQNRKIIHLAAVIANNFTTSLLLDVEKILTKYQVDKHLLVPLMEQTIHKAFNLGGAKSMTGPAVRKDQKIIDVQLGLLNQDPEILDLYQFFTHRIQKTKSESSDS
;
A
#
# COMPACT_ATOMS: atom_id res chain seq x y z
N THR A 1 -5.10 16.41 -8.58
CA THR A 1 -6.36 16.13 -7.87
C THR A 1 -6.19 14.90 -6.99
N ALA A 2 -7.04 14.75 -5.97
CA ALA A 2 -7.10 13.52 -5.19
C ALA A 2 -7.48 12.32 -6.07
N GLY A 3 -6.92 11.15 -5.82
CA GLY A 3 -7.15 9.93 -6.62
C GLY A 3 -8.62 9.52 -6.73
N SER A 4 -9.45 9.95 -5.78
CA SER A 4 -10.89 9.67 -5.71
C SER A 4 -11.79 10.62 -6.53
N VAL A 5 -11.28 11.77 -6.99
CA VAL A 5 -12.07 12.77 -7.72
C VAL A 5 -12.13 12.44 -9.21
N GLY A 6 -13.34 12.28 -9.75
CA GLY A 6 -13.55 12.00 -11.18
C GLY A 6 -13.33 13.23 -12.07
N LEU A 7 -13.01 12.98 -13.35
CA LEU A 7 -12.88 14.05 -14.36
C LEU A 7 -14.21 14.77 -14.60
N ASP A 8 -15.34 14.06 -14.46
CA ASP A 8 -16.70 14.57 -14.61
C ASP A 8 -17.00 15.78 -13.74
N VAL A 9 -16.48 15.78 -12.50
CA VAL A 9 -16.66 16.90 -11.55
C VAL A 9 -16.04 18.19 -12.07
N ILE A 10 -14.90 18.09 -12.78
CA ILE A 10 -14.20 19.23 -13.37
C ILE A 10 -14.84 19.60 -14.71
N HIS A 11 -15.20 18.58 -15.49
CA HIS A 11 -15.75 18.74 -16.84
C HIS A 11 -17.11 19.48 -16.86
N GLN A 12 -17.90 19.35 -15.79
CA GLN A 12 -19.15 20.14 -15.63
C GLN A 12 -18.94 21.66 -15.70
N LYS A 13 -17.75 22.14 -15.33
CA LYS A 13 -17.42 23.56 -15.28
C LYS A 13 -16.47 24.00 -16.39
N HIS A 14 -15.67 23.07 -16.93
CA HIS A 14 -14.61 23.36 -17.89
C HIS A 14 -14.56 22.28 -18.97
N ALA A 15 -14.92 22.68 -20.22
CA ALA A 15 -14.90 21.74 -21.36
C ALA A 15 -13.50 21.15 -21.63
N LYS A 16 -12.46 21.96 -21.44
CA LYS A 16 -11.05 21.51 -21.53
C LYS A 16 -10.49 21.36 -20.14
N CYS A 17 -10.33 20.13 -19.70
CA CYS A 17 -9.80 19.81 -18.37
C CYS A 17 -9.03 18.49 -18.38
N GLY A 18 -8.21 18.30 -17.37
CA GLY A 18 -7.44 17.07 -17.17
C GLY A 18 -7.09 16.84 -15.72
N VAL A 19 -6.70 15.62 -15.43
CA VAL A 19 -6.22 15.18 -14.15
C VAL A 19 -4.77 14.73 -14.31
N LEU A 20 -3.92 15.20 -13.45
CA LEU A 20 -2.57 14.70 -13.23
C LEU A 20 -2.51 14.24 -11.77
N TYR A 21 -2.34 12.95 -11.56
CA TYR A 21 -2.37 12.33 -10.24
C TYR A 21 -1.06 11.61 -9.95
N PRO A 22 -0.21 12.15 -9.05
CA PRO A 22 0.97 11.44 -8.56
C PRO A 22 0.54 10.28 -7.66
N LEU A 23 0.96 9.07 -7.99
CA LEU A 23 0.73 7.88 -7.16
C LEU A 23 1.89 7.74 -6.17
N MET A 24 1.96 8.68 -5.23
CA MET A 24 3.01 8.77 -4.23
C MET A 24 2.53 9.59 -3.03
N THR A 25 3.06 9.30 -1.84
CA THR A 25 2.94 10.18 -0.68
C THR A 25 3.98 11.29 -0.82
N LEU A 26 3.55 12.54 -0.65
CA LEU A 26 4.40 13.71 -0.78
C LEU A 26 4.44 14.43 0.58
N SER A 27 5.59 14.47 1.23
CA SER A 27 5.84 15.31 2.39
C SER A 27 6.95 16.33 2.09
N LYS A 28 7.05 17.37 2.92
CA LYS A 28 8.05 18.44 2.68
C LYS A 28 9.49 17.96 2.90
N GLU A 29 9.64 16.93 3.71
CA GLU A 29 10.92 16.35 4.11
C GLU A 29 11.43 15.29 3.13
N ASP A 30 10.57 14.82 2.20
CA ASP A 30 10.92 13.75 1.28
C ASP A 30 11.86 14.22 0.17
N VAL A 31 12.93 13.47 -0.04
CA VAL A 31 13.76 13.57 -1.25
C VAL A 31 13.13 12.67 -2.32
N ILE A 32 12.40 13.27 -3.25
CA ILE A 32 11.63 12.55 -4.25
C ILE A 32 12.38 12.49 -5.57
N ASP A 33 12.55 11.29 -6.11
CA ASP A 33 12.93 11.12 -7.51
C ASP A 33 11.68 11.26 -8.40
N TYR A 34 11.45 12.49 -8.85
CA TYR A 34 10.30 12.81 -9.71
C TYR A 34 10.33 12.02 -11.03
N GLN A 35 11.49 11.65 -11.55
CA GLN A 35 11.61 10.86 -12.78
C GLN A 35 11.04 9.44 -12.63
N GLN A 36 11.05 8.88 -11.43
CA GLN A 36 10.51 7.56 -11.13
C GLN A 36 9.11 7.58 -10.51
N MET A 37 8.56 8.77 -10.26
CA MET A 37 7.24 8.92 -9.67
C MET A 37 6.13 8.55 -10.68
N PRO A 38 5.27 7.56 -10.41
CA PRO A 38 4.16 7.26 -11.31
C PRO A 38 3.17 8.43 -11.39
N LEU A 39 2.91 8.92 -12.60
CA LEU A 39 1.92 9.95 -12.88
C LEU A 39 0.77 9.33 -13.68
N LEU A 40 -0.41 9.31 -13.07
CA LEU A 40 -1.63 8.84 -13.72
C LEU A 40 -2.37 10.06 -14.29
N ILE A 41 -2.69 10.00 -15.57
CA ILE A 41 -3.32 11.11 -16.30
C ILE A 41 -4.68 10.72 -16.85
N GLU A 42 -5.55 11.71 -16.95
CA GLU A 42 -6.83 11.64 -17.64
C GLU A 42 -7.13 13.01 -18.22
N GLY A 43 -7.78 13.10 -19.37
CA GLY A 43 -8.13 14.39 -19.95
C GLY A 43 -9.41 14.32 -20.78
N SER A 44 -10.11 15.46 -20.88
CA SER A 44 -11.20 15.64 -21.85
C SER A 44 -10.65 15.64 -23.28
N GLU A 45 -11.53 15.44 -24.25
CA GLU A 45 -11.17 15.53 -25.68
C GLU A 45 -10.41 16.85 -25.97
N GLY A 46 -9.27 16.74 -26.64
CA GLY A 46 -8.38 17.86 -26.94
C GLY A 46 -7.48 18.31 -25.78
N SER A 47 -7.59 17.73 -24.58
CA SER A 47 -6.73 18.04 -23.43
C SER A 47 -5.71 16.94 -23.11
N VAL A 48 -5.95 15.72 -23.58
CA VAL A 48 -5.10 14.55 -23.29
C VAL A 48 -3.64 14.79 -23.71
N LEU A 49 -3.44 15.32 -24.93
CA LEU A 49 -2.08 15.55 -25.44
C LEU A 49 -1.30 16.52 -24.55
N LEU A 50 -1.93 17.62 -24.14
CA LEU A 50 -1.28 18.64 -23.31
C LEU A 50 -0.92 18.08 -21.93
N ILE A 51 -1.84 17.34 -21.29
CA ILE A 51 -1.57 16.76 -19.96
C ILE A 51 -0.54 15.67 -20.03
N THR A 52 -0.46 14.90 -21.13
CA THR A 52 0.58 13.92 -21.38
C THR A 52 1.95 14.59 -21.47
N GLN A 53 2.10 15.61 -22.32
CA GLN A 53 3.36 16.36 -22.45
C GLN A 53 3.81 16.97 -21.13
N LEU A 54 2.87 17.54 -20.35
CA LEU A 54 3.18 18.04 -19.02
C LEU A 54 3.66 16.95 -18.09
N ALA A 55 2.99 15.80 -18.07
CA ALA A 55 3.38 14.68 -17.20
C ALA A 55 4.75 14.10 -17.59
N GLU A 56 5.01 13.92 -18.88
CA GLU A 56 6.29 13.42 -19.42
C GLU A 56 7.46 14.38 -19.18
N SER A 57 7.20 15.69 -19.03
CA SER A 57 8.23 16.64 -18.61
C SER A 57 8.65 16.49 -17.16
N ILE A 58 7.85 15.80 -16.32
CA ILE A 58 8.09 15.60 -14.89
C ILE A 58 8.60 14.18 -14.60
N SER A 59 8.03 13.17 -15.26
CA SER A 59 8.32 11.76 -14.94
C SER A 59 8.41 10.90 -16.21
N GLN A 60 9.23 9.87 -16.12
CA GLN A 60 9.33 8.79 -17.13
C GLN A 60 8.22 7.73 -16.97
N ARG A 61 7.44 7.80 -15.89
CA ARG A 61 6.39 6.82 -15.54
C ARG A 61 5.01 7.43 -15.68
N VAL A 62 4.61 7.73 -16.89
CA VAL A 62 3.28 8.30 -17.20
C VAL A 62 2.37 7.21 -17.74
N ALA A 63 1.14 7.13 -17.22
CA ALA A 63 0.15 6.19 -17.68
C ALA A 63 -1.26 6.82 -17.72
N TYR A 64 -2.04 6.49 -18.74
CA TYR A 64 -3.44 6.89 -18.82
C TYR A 64 -4.31 6.00 -17.92
N PHE A 65 -5.07 6.63 -17.05
CA PHE A 65 -6.05 5.99 -16.17
C PHE A 65 -7.31 6.83 -16.15
N ASP A 66 -8.41 6.26 -16.61
CA ASP A 66 -9.71 6.89 -16.46
C ASP A 66 -10.11 7.04 -14.99
N SER A 67 -11.16 7.78 -14.71
CA SER A 67 -11.62 8.06 -13.35
C SER A 67 -11.96 6.79 -12.57
N GLN A 68 -12.47 5.74 -13.23
CA GLN A 68 -12.83 4.48 -12.57
C GLN A 68 -11.57 3.69 -12.17
N ASN A 69 -10.65 3.50 -13.10
CA ASN A 69 -9.39 2.79 -12.85
C ASN A 69 -8.51 3.55 -11.84
N ARG A 70 -8.53 4.88 -11.86
CA ARG A 70 -7.83 5.71 -10.88
C ARG A 70 -8.39 5.53 -9.47
N LYS A 71 -9.71 5.39 -9.28
CA LYS A 71 -10.31 5.07 -7.97
C LYS A 71 -9.87 3.71 -7.46
N ILE A 72 -9.78 2.71 -8.35
CA ILE A 72 -9.36 1.35 -7.98
C ILE A 72 -7.88 1.33 -7.52
N ILE A 73 -6.98 1.96 -8.29
CA ILE A 73 -5.58 2.01 -7.91
C ILE A 73 -5.35 2.87 -6.65
N HIS A 74 -6.14 3.93 -6.47
CA HIS A 74 -6.10 4.72 -5.24
C HIS A 74 -6.52 3.89 -4.02
N LEU A 75 -7.58 3.08 -4.12
CA LEU A 75 -7.97 2.14 -3.06
C LEU A 75 -6.85 1.15 -2.75
N ALA A 76 -6.24 0.55 -3.78
CA ALA A 76 -5.11 -0.34 -3.60
C ALA A 76 -3.91 0.35 -2.92
N ALA A 77 -3.63 1.61 -3.27
CA ALA A 77 -2.58 2.41 -2.66
C ALA A 77 -2.88 2.73 -1.18
N VAL A 78 -4.13 3.01 -0.82
CA VAL A 78 -4.54 3.18 0.59
C VAL A 78 -4.24 1.92 1.40
N ILE A 79 -4.60 0.75 0.88
CA ILE A 79 -4.32 -0.53 1.55
C ILE A 79 -2.81 -0.77 1.65
N ALA A 80 -2.07 -0.59 0.55
CA ALA A 80 -0.65 -0.88 0.51
C ALA A 80 0.22 0.10 1.31
N ASN A 81 -0.17 1.36 1.38
CA ASN A 81 0.60 2.40 2.05
C ASN A 81 0.03 2.75 3.42
N ASN A 82 -1.21 3.27 3.49
CA ASN A 82 -1.74 3.82 4.74
C ASN A 82 -1.96 2.72 5.79
N PHE A 83 -2.48 1.54 5.39
CA PHE A 83 -2.67 0.45 6.34
C PHE A 83 -1.33 -0.15 6.79
N THR A 84 -0.36 -0.25 5.89
CA THR A 84 1.00 -0.66 6.25
C THR A 84 1.63 0.32 7.24
N THR A 85 1.47 1.63 7.04
CA THR A 85 1.95 2.64 7.99
C THR A 85 1.27 2.52 9.35
N SER A 86 -0.04 2.23 9.38
CA SER A 86 -0.77 1.97 10.63
C SER A 86 -0.23 0.73 11.36
N LEU A 87 0.04 -0.36 10.62
CA LEU A 87 0.65 -1.57 11.19
C LEU A 87 2.06 -1.29 11.76
N LEU A 88 2.84 -0.48 11.07
CA LEU A 88 4.18 -0.10 11.54
C LEU A 88 4.13 0.76 12.81
N LEU A 89 3.08 1.57 12.98
CA LEU A 89 2.84 2.29 14.24
C LEU A 89 2.63 1.32 15.41
N ASP A 90 1.86 0.25 15.21
CA ASP A 90 1.65 -0.75 16.26
C ASP A 90 2.93 -1.58 16.55
N VAL A 91 3.70 -1.88 15.51
CA VAL A 91 5.04 -2.47 15.67
C VAL A 91 5.94 -1.55 16.49
N GLU A 92 5.94 -0.24 16.22
CA GLU A 92 6.73 0.75 16.96
C GLU A 92 6.33 0.81 18.45
N LYS A 93 5.02 0.75 18.77
CA LYS A 93 4.53 0.69 20.15
C LYS A 93 5.09 -0.53 20.88
N ILE A 94 5.02 -1.73 20.26
CA ILE A 94 5.58 -2.97 20.82
C ILE A 94 7.09 -2.81 21.08
N LEU A 95 7.86 -2.41 20.08
CA LEU A 95 9.30 -2.31 20.17
C LEU A 95 9.75 -1.28 21.21
N THR A 96 9.06 -0.14 21.30
CA THR A 96 9.32 0.88 22.32
C THR A 96 9.10 0.36 23.73
N LYS A 97 8.01 -0.40 23.96
CA LYS A 97 7.71 -1.02 25.26
C LYS A 97 8.84 -1.95 25.74
N TYR A 98 9.49 -2.64 24.81
CA TYR A 98 10.60 -3.57 25.11
C TYR A 98 12.00 -2.98 24.83
N GLN A 99 12.10 -1.68 24.55
CA GLN A 99 13.36 -0.96 24.29
C GLN A 99 14.19 -1.56 23.15
N VAL A 100 13.53 -2.03 22.09
CA VAL A 100 14.16 -2.61 20.90
C VAL A 100 14.22 -1.56 19.79
N ASP A 101 15.36 -1.46 19.12
CA ASP A 101 15.52 -0.57 17.97
C ASP A 101 14.70 -1.04 16.78
N LYS A 102 13.74 -0.21 16.35
CA LYS A 102 12.86 -0.49 15.21
C LYS A 102 13.61 -0.64 13.88
N HIS A 103 14.78 -0.03 13.72
CA HIS A 103 15.56 -0.11 12.48
C HIS A 103 16.09 -1.52 12.19
N LEU A 104 16.12 -2.41 13.19
CA LEU A 104 16.42 -3.83 12.97
C LEU A 104 15.43 -4.52 12.03
N LEU A 105 14.21 -3.99 11.87
CA LEU A 105 13.20 -4.55 10.98
C LEU A 105 13.28 -4.03 9.54
N VAL A 106 14.07 -2.99 9.25
CA VAL A 106 14.13 -2.39 7.91
C VAL A 106 14.51 -3.40 6.84
N PRO A 107 15.59 -4.20 6.97
CA PRO A 107 15.96 -5.18 5.94
C PRO A 107 14.89 -6.27 5.73
N LEU A 108 14.19 -6.66 6.80
CA LEU A 108 13.08 -7.62 6.72
C LEU A 108 11.91 -7.05 5.92
N MET A 109 11.55 -5.79 6.17
CA MET A 109 10.44 -5.12 5.48
C MET A 109 10.74 -4.92 3.99
N GLU A 110 11.94 -4.46 3.64
CA GLU A 110 12.40 -4.34 2.26
C GLU A 110 12.29 -5.68 1.52
N GLN A 111 12.83 -6.75 2.12
CA GLN A 111 12.74 -8.10 1.55
C GLN A 111 11.29 -8.56 1.38
N THR A 112 10.42 -8.27 2.34
CA THR A 112 9.00 -8.64 2.30
C THR A 112 8.30 -7.98 1.11
N ILE A 113 8.53 -6.68 0.90
CA ILE A 113 7.95 -5.92 -0.22
C ILE A 113 8.45 -6.53 -1.55
N HIS A 114 9.76 -6.70 -1.71
CA HIS A 114 10.33 -7.27 -2.93
C HIS A 114 9.78 -8.67 -3.25
N LYS A 115 9.68 -9.55 -2.25
CA LYS A 115 9.10 -10.89 -2.44
C LYS A 115 7.63 -10.84 -2.81
N ALA A 116 6.84 -10.00 -2.15
CA ALA A 116 5.42 -9.90 -2.40
C ALA A 116 5.11 -9.44 -3.84
N PHE A 117 5.87 -8.48 -4.37
CA PHE A 117 5.70 -8.00 -5.74
C PHE A 117 6.26 -8.97 -6.79
N ASN A 118 7.35 -9.68 -6.50
CA ASN A 118 7.99 -10.59 -7.48
C ASN A 118 7.34 -11.98 -7.53
N LEU A 119 6.93 -12.52 -6.39
CA LEU A 119 6.39 -13.89 -6.27
C LEU A 119 4.88 -13.94 -6.11
N GLY A 120 4.26 -12.80 -5.81
CA GLY A 120 2.87 -12.69 -5.40
C GLY A 120 2.67 -12.91 -3.89
N GLY A 121 1.67 -12.22 -3.32
CA GLY A 121 1.43 -12.20 -1.87
C GLY A 121 1.26 -13.60 -1.26
N ALA A 122 0.42 -14.46 -1.87
CA ALA A 122 0.13 -15.79 -1.34
C ALA A 122 1.38 -16.70 -1.25
N LYS A 123 2.28 -16.60 -2.25
CA LYS A 123 3.52 -17.39 -2.29
C LYS A 123 4.62 -16.87 -1.36
N SER A 124 4.57 -15.59 -1.02
CA SER A 124 5.56 -14.93 -0.16
C SER A 124 5.24 -15.02 1.33
N MET A 125 4.04 -15.46 1.69
CA MET A 125 3.66 -15.64 3.10
C MET A 125 4.53 -16.69 3.79
N THR A 126 4.99 -16.37 5.01
CA THR A 126 5.79 -17.22 5.89
C THR A 126 5.32 -17.07 7.34
N GLY A 127 5.99 -17.72 8.28
CA GLY A 127 5.78 -17.52 9.71
C GLY A 127 4.89 -18.58 10.39
N PRO A 128 4.60 -18.41 11.68
CA PRO A 128 3.88 -19.39 12.49
C PRO A 128 2.45 -19.63 12.01
N ALA A 129 1.74 -18.60 11.56
CA ALA A 129 0.38 -18.73 11.02
C ALA A 129 0.34 -19.67 9.80
N VAL A 130 1.31 -19.53 8.86
CA VAL A 130 1.42 -20.40 7.68
C VAL A 130 1.67 -21.85 8.05
N ARG A 131 2.52 -22.09 9.06
CA ARG A 131 2.88 -23.44 9.54
C ARG A 131 1.87 -24.02 10.55
N LYS A 132 0.84 -23.25 10.92
CA LYS A 132 -0.13 -23.60 11.97
C LYS A 132 0.55 -23.93 13.31
N ASP A 133 1.63 -23.22 13.63
CA ASP A 133 2.42 -23.41 14.83
C ASP A 133 1.72 -22.76 16.04
N GLN A 134 0.78 -23.52 16.63
CA GLN A 134 -0.08 -23.01 17.70
C GLN A 134 0.74 -22.62 18.94
N LYS A 135 1.83 -23.32 19.24
CA LYS A 135 2.67 -23.00 20.41
C LYS A 135 3.28 -21.61 20.32
N ILE A 136 3.81 -21.25 19.15
CA ILE A 136 4.37 -19.91 18.92
C ILE A 136 3.27 -18.85 18.90
N ILE A 137 2.11 -19.15 18.29
CA ILE A 137 0.96 -18.24 18.26
C ILE A 137 0.50 -17.92 19.69
N ASP A 138 0.35 -18.93 20.55
CA ASP A 138 -0.10 -18.75 21.94
C ASP A 138 0.90 -17.91 22.77
N VAL A 139 2.19 -18.11 22.58
CA VAL A 139 3.23 -17.27 23.20
C VAL A 139 3.11 -15.81 22.75
N GLN A 140 2.92 -15.57 21.44
CA GLN A 140 2.80 -14.23 20.89
C GLN A 140 1.51 -13.53 21.35
N LEU A 141 0.39 -14.25 21.42
CA LEU A 141 -0.87 -13.74 22.01
C LEU A 141 -0.67 -13.35 23.48
N GLY A 142 0.05 -14.17 24.26
CA GLY A 142 0.37 -13.87 25.66
C GLY A 142 1.16 -12.55 25.83
N LEU A 143 2.06 -12.22 24.92
CA LEU A 143 2.80 -10.96 24.93
C LEU A 143 1.91 -9.73 24.65
N LEU A 144 0.76 -9.92 23.98
CA LEU A 144 -0.17 -8.86 23.58
C LEU A 144 -1.34 -8.67 24.55
N ASN A 145 -1.43 -9.41 25.66
CA ASN A 145 -2.55 -9.38 26.60
C ASN A 145 -2.87 -7.98 27.16
N GLN A 146 -1.90 -7.08 27.19
CA GLN A 146 -2.08 -5.71 27.67
C GLN A 146 -2.41 -4.71 26.55
N ASP A 147 -2.43 -5.16 25.31
CA ASP A 147 -2.59 -4.33 24.11
C ASP A 147 -3.74 -4.89 23.25
N PRO A 148 -5.01 -4.75 23.68
CA PRO A 148 -6.16 -5.46 23.09
C PRO A 148 -6.38 -5.15 21.61
N GLU A 149 -6.14 -3.91 21.18
CA GLU A 149 -6.27 -3.52 19.75
C GLU A 149 -5.26 -4.26 18.87
N ILE A 150 -4.01 -4.40 19.34
CA ILE A 150 -2.96 -5.12 18.60
C ILE A 150 -3.22 -6.64 18.67
N LEU A 151 -3.75 -7.14 19.78
CA LEU A 151 -4.13 -8.54 19.94
C LEU A 151 -5.23 -8.93 18.93
N ASP A 152 -6.29 -8.13 18.81
CA ASP A 152 -7.37 -8.36 17.86
C ASP A 152 -6.84 -8.37 16.41
N LEU A 153 -5.96 -7.42 16.08
CA LEU A 153 -5.31 -7.32 14.79
C LEU A 153 -4.43 -8.55 14.49
N TYR A 154 -3.66 -9.01 15.46
CA TYR A 154 -2.83 -10.21 15.36
C TYR A 154 -3.68 -11.45 15.09
N GLN A 155 -4.78 -11.63 15.82
CA GLN A 155 -5.72 -12.74 15.62
C GLN A 155 -6.37 -12.69 14.24
N PHE A 156 -6.82 -11.51 13.80
CA PHE A 156 -7.40 -11.29 12.48
C PHE A 156 -6.44 -11.72 11.36
N PHE A 157 -5.19 -11.26 11.39
CA PHE A 157 -4.20 -11.61 10.37
C PHE A 157 -3.78 -13.07 10.46
N THR A 158 -3.64 -13.63 11.65
CA THR A 158 -3.35 -15.07 11.84
C THR A 158 -4.40 -15.93 11.15
N HIS A 159 -5.69 -15.66 11.41
CA HIS A 159 -6.79 -16.38 10.78
C HIS A 159 -6.80 -16.19 9.25
N ARG A 160 -6.64 -14.96 8.77
CA ARG A 160 -6.61 -14.65 7.35
C ARG A 160 -5.48 -15.38 6.61
N ILE A 161 -4.27 -15.43 7.17
CA ILE A 161 -3.13 -16.13 6.59
C ILE A 161 -3.40 -17.63 6.53
N GLN A 162 -3.92 -18.23 7.59
CA GLN A 162 -4.27 -19.65 7.65
C GLN A 162 -5.32 -20.03 6.60
N LYS A 163 -6.35 -19.21 6.43
CA LYS A 163 -7.39 -19.39 5.42
C LYS A 163 -6.82 -19.34 4.00
N THR A 164 -6.04 -18.30 3.68
CA THR A 164 -5.42 -18.15 2.35
C THR A 164 -4.54 -19.35 1.99
N LYS A 165 -3.84 -19.94 2.96
CA LYS A 165 -2.98 -21.10 2.72
C LYS A 165 -3.76 -22.40 2.51
N SER A 166 -4.88 -22.61 3.21
CA SER A 166 -5.74 -23.76 2.93
C SER A 166 -6.32 -23.72 1.52
N GLU A 167 -6.84 -22.57 1.09
CA GLU A 167 -7.39 -22.38 -0.25
C GLU A 167 -6.36 -22.58 -1.39
N SER A 168 -5.09 -22.22 -1.13
CA SER A 168 -3.99 -22.38 -2.10
C SER A 168 -3.46 -23.82 -2.19
N SER A 169 -3.79 -24.68 -1.23
CA SER A 169 -3.36 -26.10 -1.22
C SER A 169 -4.35 -27.01 -1.92
N ASP A 170 -5.58 -26.53 -2.14
CA ASP A 170 -6.67 -27.27 -2.79
C ASP A 170 -6.78 -26.93 -4.29
N SER A 171 -5.90 -26.05 -4.80
CA SER A 171 -5.84 -25.62 -6.22
C SER A 171 -4.58 -26.12 -6.89
#